data_973405de1634afd967428397e5e71661
#
_entry.id   973405de1634afd967428397e5e71661
#
_cell.length_a   1.000
_cell.length_b   1.000
_cell.length_c   1.000
_cell.angle_alpha   90.00
_cell.angle_beta   90.00
_cell.angle_gamma   90.00
#
_symmetry.space_group_name_H-M   'P 1'
#
loop_
_entity.id
_entity.type
_entity.pdbx_description
1 polymer ?
#
loop_
_entity_poly.entity_id
_entity_poly.type
_entity_poly.pdbx_seq_one_letter_code
_entity_poly.pdbx_strand_id
1 'polypeptide(L)'
;MAVLAVVARRVTPVTLLVLGLMIGYLSQGLVSLILHFTTRTQGRVFDAWNDGTFANVTWAHLQVLGPVIATGAIGALWLRKPLDALLLGDNYAASLGLPVSRMRRAALAATLLLAAPVTAYCGPIAFPGLIAPHLTRALTRAASHRVTVPLVALVGACLAVAADLVVNLPWERHFLHLNAVNGLVGAPLVIWLLLRHR
;
A
#
# COMPACT_ATOMS: atom_id res chain seq x y z
N MET A 1 -15.06 2.56 3.16
CA MET A 1 -14.18 3.13 4.21
C MET A 1 -14.96 3.90 5.29
N ALA A 2 -15.87 4.82 4.95
CA ALA A 2 -16.66 5.55 5.96
C ALA A 2 -17.50 4.63 6.88
N VAL A 3 -18.15 3.61 6.35
CA VAL A 3 -18.93 2.63 7.11
C VAL A 3 -18.06 1.87 8.11
N LEU A 4 -16.88 1.41 7.68
CA LEU A 4 -15.92 0.73 8.57
C LEU A 4 -15.41 1.64 9.69
N ALA A 5 -15.20 2.93 9.42
CA ALA A 5 -14.74 3.89 10.43
C ALA A 5 -15.82 4.19 11.51
N VAL A 6 -17.10 4.16 11.14
CA VAL A 6 -18.22 4.34 12.09
C VAL A 6 -18.41 3.07 12.92
N VAL A 7 -18.33 1.89 12.29
CA VAL A 7 -18.51 0.59 12.96
C VAL A 7 -17.30 0.25 13.85
N ALA A 8 -16.08 0.64 13.48
CA ALA A 8 -14.84 0.37 14.23
C ALA A 8 -14.85 0.91 15.68
N ARG A 9 -15.68 1.90 15.98
CA ARG A 9 -15.80 2.44 17.33
C ARG A 9 -16.59 1.57 18.32
N ARG A 10 -17.32 0.56 17.82
CA ARG A 10 -18.25 -0.26 18.63
C ARG A 10 -18.00 -1.78 18.56
N VAL A 11 -16.99 -2.24 17.81
CA VAL A 11 -16.75 -3.67 17.59
C VAL A 11 -15.33 -4.07 17.96
N THR A 12 -15.16 -5.35 18.30
CA THR A 12 -13.85 -5.92 18.61
C THR A 12 -12.95 -5.96 17.38
N PRO A 13 -11.61 -5.96 17.53
CA PRO A 13 -10.68 -6.06 16.41
C PRO A 13 -10.93 -7.27 15.49
N VAL A 14 -11.33 -8.40 16.07
CA VAL A 14 -11.67 -9.61 15.30
C VAL A 14 -12.92 -9.39 14.45
N THR A 15 -13.96 -8.81 15.01
CA THR A 15 -15.19 -8.48 14.26
C THR A 15 -14.90 -7.49 13.12
N LEU A 16 -14.02 -6.52 13.35
CA LEU A 16 -13.61 -5.56 12.31
C LEU A 16 -12.89 -6.27 11.15
N LEU A 17 -12.02 -7.24 11.47
CA LEU A 17 -11.32 -8.05 10.49
C LEU A 17 -12.29 -8.89 9.66
N VAL A 18 -13.23 -9.57 10.32
CA VAL A 18 -14.26 -10.38 9.64
C VAL A 18 -15.14 -9.50 8.74
N LEU A 19 -15.57 -8.33 9.22
CA LEU A 19 -16.34 -7.39 8.41
C LEU A 19 -15.55 -6.90 7.19
N GLY A 20 -14.25 -6.62 7.36
CA GLY A 20 -13.38 -6.26 6.23
C GLY A 20 -13.31 -7.36 5.17
N LEU A 21 -13.15 -8.61 5.59
CA LEU A 21 -13.16 -9.77 4.69
C LEU A 21 -14.51 -9.93 3.98
N MET A 22 -15.63 -9.81 4.71
CA MET A 22 -16.97 -9.93 4.12
C MET A 22 -17.24 -8.85 3.08
N ILE A 23 -16.86 -7.59 3.36
CA ILE A 23 -16.96 -6.49 2.39
C ILE A 23 -16.06 -6.76 1.17
N GLY A 24 -14.88 -7.32 1.39
CA GLY A 24 -13.97 -7.75 0.31
C GLY A 24 -14.63 -8.79 -0.60
N TYR A 25 -15.19 -9.85 -0.04
CA TYR A 25 -15.90 -10.89 -0.81
C TYR A 25 -17.14 -10.34 -1.52
N LEU A 26 -17.90 -9.47 -0.86
CA LEU A 26 -19.06 -8.81 -1.49
C LEU A 26 -18.62 -7.98 -2.70
N SER A 27 -17.57 -7.19 -2.56
CA SER A 27 -17.01 -6.38 -3.64
C SER A 27 -16.53 -7.26 -4.80
N GLN A 28 -15.83 -8.35 -4.50
CA GLN A 28 -15.38 -9.31 -5.51
C GLN A 28 -16.55 -9.97 -6.24
N GLY A 29 -17.61 -10.34 -5.53
CA GLY A 29 -18.83 -10.87 -6.13
C GLY A 29 -19.53 -9.88 -7.08
N LEU A 30 -19.60 -8.59 -6.67
CA LEU A 30 -20.15 -7.53 -7.53
C LEU A 30 -19.29 -7.30 -8.78
N VAL A 31 -17.98 -7.28 -8.66
CA VAL A 31 -17.05 -7.16 -9.79
C VAL A 31 -17.26 -8.35 -10.75
N SER A 32 -17.29 -9.58 -10.23
CA SER A 32 -17.52 -10.78 -11.04
C SER A 32 -18.86 -10.73 -11.78
N LEU A 33 -19.92 -10.24 -11.13
CA LEU A 33 -21.22 -10.06 -11.75
C LEU A 33 -21.17 -9.04 -12.90
N ILE A 34 -20.51 -7.90 -12.69
CA ILE A 34 -20.34 -6.86 -13.72
C ILE A 34 -19.55 -7.41 -14.91
N LEU A 35 -18.46 -8.13 -14.65
CA LEU A 35 -17.62 -8.73 -15.67
C LEU A 35 -18.37 -9.80 -16.48
N HIS A 36 -19.35 -10.48 -15.90
CA HIS A 36 -20.18 -11.44 -16.60
C HIS A 36 -21.01 -10.80 -17.73
N PHE A 37 -21.46 -9.56 -17.53
CA PHE A 37 -22.21 -8.79 -18.54
C PHE A 37 -21.32 -7.95 -19.45
N THR A 38 -20.01 -8.00 -19.26
CA THR A 38 -19.03 -7.20 -19.99
C THR A 38 -18.46 -7.99 -21.18
N THR A 39 -18.02 -7.31 -22.23
CA THR A 39 -17.38 -7.97 -23.37
C THR A 39 -16.05 -8.60 -22.95
N ARG A 40 -15.65 -9.70 -23.62
CA ARG A 40 -14.37 -10.39 -23.34
C ARG A 40 -13.15 -9.47 -23.40
N THR A 41 -13.18 -8.47 -24.28
CA THR A 41 -12.07 -7.51 -24.44
C THR A 41 -11.96 -6.61 -23.22
N GLN A 42 -13.07 -6.07 -22.73
CA GLN A 42 -13.11 -5.22 -21.55
C GLN A 42 -12.75 -5.99 -20.27
N GLY A 43 -13.21 -7.25 -20.17
CA GLY A 43 -12.81 -8.14 -19.07
C GLY A 43 -11.29 -8.34 -19.00
N ARG A 44 -10.64 -8.62 -20.13
CA ARG A 44 -9.17 -8.76 -20.19
C ARG A 44 -8.41 -7.48 -19.80
N VAL A 45 -8.92 -6.30 -20.15
CA VAL A 45 -8.33 -5.03 -19.74
C VAL A 45 -8.40 -4.85 -18.23
N PHE A 46 -9.53 -5.21 -17.63
CA PHE A 46 -9.69 -5.18 -16.17
C PHE A 46 -8.77 -6.18 -15.48
N ASP A 47 -8.70 -7.42 -15.97
CA ASP A 47 -7.83 -8.45 -15.41
C ASP A 47 -6.36 -8.02 -15.48
N ALA A 48 -5.90 -7.50 -16.62
CA ALA A 48 -4.54 -6.99 -16.79
C ALA A 48 -4.23 -5.82 -15.84
N TRP A 49 -5.19 -4.94 -15.57
CA TRP A 49 -5.04 -3.89 -14.58
C TRP A 49 -5.00 -4.47 -13.15
N ASN A 50 -5.86 -5.42 -12.84
CA ASN A 50 -5.96 -6.05 -11.51
C ASN A 50 -4.71 -6.88 -11.16
N ASP A 51 -4.03 -7.45 -12.13
CA ASP A 51 -2.78 -8.20 -11.95
C ASP A 51 -1.59 -7.32 -11.56
N GLY A 52 -1.72 -6.01 -11.73
CA GLY A 52 -0.69 -5.01 -11.43
C GLY A 52 0.45 -5.02 -12.44
N THR A 53 0.82 -3.85 -12.94
CA THR A 53 1.95 -3.71 -13.86
C THR A 53 2.48 -2.27 -13.89
N PHE A 54 3.78 -2.11 -14.06
CA PHE A 54 4.40 -0.80 -14.31
C PHE A 54 4.51 -0.49 -15.81
N ALA A 55 4.35 -1.48 -16.68
CA ALA A 55 4.54 -1.34 -18.12
C ALA A 55 3.54 -0.39 -18.80
N ASN A 56 2.37 -0.17 -18.19
CA ASN A 56 1.34 0.73 -18.72
C ASN A 56 1.60 2.21 -18.42
N VAL A 57 2.64 2.54 -17.63
CA VAL A 57 2.95 3.93 -17.26
C VAL A 57 3.73 4.59 -18.38
N THR A 58 3.11 5.56 -19.04
CA THR A 58 3.73 6.39 -20.11
C THR A 58 4.35 7.65 -19.53
N TRP A 59 5.17 8.35 -20.33
CA TRP A 59 5.72 9.66 -19.96
C TRP A 59 4.64 10.71 -19.67
N ALA A 60 3.51 10.66 -20.39
CA ALA A 60 2.36 11.54 -20.14
C ALA A 60 1.74 11.26 -18.77
N HIS A 61 1.61 9.99 -18.36
CA HIS A 61 1.15 9.61 -17.03
C HIS A 61 2.13 10.09 -15.95
N LEU A 62 3.44 10.00 -16.20
CA LEU A 62 4.47 10.41 -15.23
C LEU A 62 4.45 11.92 -14.95
N GLN A 63 4.07 12.75 -15.93
CA GLN A 63 3.89 14.20 -15.74
C GLN A 63 2.79 14.53 -14.72
N VAL A 64 1.78 13.69 -14.58
CA VAL A 64 0.71 13.83 -13.58
C VAL A 64 1.09 13.12 -12.27
N LEU A 65 1.59 11.89 -12.36
CA LEU A 65 1.99 11.09 -11.21
C LEU A 65 3.11 11.75 -10.40
N GLY A 66 4.14 12.28 -11.08
CA GLY A 66 5.32 12.85 -10.45
C GLY A 66 4.98 13.96 -9.45
N PRO A 67 4.28 15.03 -9.85
CA PRO A 67 3.88 16.10 -8.93
C PRO A 67 2.99 15.62 -7.78
N VAL A 68 2.04 14.71 -8.05
CA VAL A 68 1.13 14.19 -7.02
C VAL A 68 1.88 13.35 -6.00
N ILE A 69 2.77 12.46 -6.44
CA ILE A 69 3.60 11.66 -5.55
C ILE A 69 4.59 12.55 -4.78
N ALA A 70 5.20 13.54 -5.44
CA ALA A 70 6.10 14.48 -4.78
C ALA A 70 5.39 15.27 -3.66
N THR A 71 4.18 15.77 -3.89
CA THR A 71 3.40 16.46 -2.86
C THR A 71 3.04 15.54 -1.69
N GLY A 72 2.64 14.29 -1.97
CA GLY A 72 2.39 13.27 -0.95
C GLY A 72 3.64 12.93 -0.13
N ALA A 73 4.80 12.79 -0.80
CA ALA A 73 6.07 12.50 -0.15
C ALA A 73 6.55 13.66 0.73
N ILE A 74 6.44 14.91 0.24
CA ILE A 74 6.73 16.11 1.03
C ILE A 74 5.81 16.16 2.26
N GLY A 75 4.50 15.90 2.08
CA GLY A 75 3.54 15.82 3.17
C GLY A 75 3.92 14.77 4.23
N ALA A 76 4.32 13.57 3.80
CA ALA A 76 4.80 12.51 4.69
C ALA A 76 6.08 12.91 5.46
N LEU A 77 7.01 13.60 4.80
CA LEU A 77 8.22 14.12 5.43
C LEU A 77 7.94 15.23 6.45
N TRP A 78 6.95 16.07 6.22
CA TRP A 78 6.53 17.10 7.19
C TRP A 78 5.87 16.49 8.42
N LEU A 79 5.13 15.39 8.23
CA LEU A 79 4.43 14.70 9.31
C LEU A 79 5.33 13.83 10.20
N ARG A 80 6.62 13.66 9.89
CA ARG A 80 7.54 12.79 10.63
C ARG A 80 7.57 13.06 12.14
N LYS A 81 7.65 14.34 12.55
CA LYS A 81 7.67 14.71 13.98
C LYS A 81 6.37 14.42 14.70
N PRO A 82 5.20 14.86 14.17
CA PRO A 82 3.91 14.46 14.72
C PRO A 82 3.69 12.94 14.79
N LEU A 83 4.14 12.20 13.77
CA LEU A 83 4.04 10.73 13.74
C LEU A 83 4.91 10.07 14.83
N ASP A 84 6.11 10.60 15.10
CA ASP A 84 6.95 10.12 16.20
C ASP A 84 6.27 10.33 17.57
N ALA A 85 5.60 11.46 17.77
CA ALA A 85 4.84 11.71 19.00
C ALA A 85 3.61 10.78 19.13
N LEU A 86 2.93 10.48 18.01
CA LEU A 86 1.79 9.56 18.00
C LEU A 86 2.18 8.10 18.30
N LEU A 87 3.45 7.71 18.08
CA LEU A 87 3.95 6.39 18.49
C LEU A 87 3.92 6.19 20.02
N LEU A 88 4.05 7.27 20.78
CA LEU A 88 4.02 7.26 22.25
C LEU A 88 2.60 7.25 22.81
N GLY A 89 1.60 7.30 21.94
CA GLY A 89 0.18 7.28 22.28
C GLY A 89 -0.52 8.63 22.13
N ASP A 90 -1.84 8.57 21.90
CA ASP A 90 -2.66 9.75 21.63
C ASP A 90 -2.70 10.75 22.80
N ASN A 91 -2.76 10.24 24.04
CA ASN A 91 -2.80 11.07 25.25
C ASN A 91 -1.48 11.83 25.43
N TYR A 92 -0.36 11.17 25.16
CA TYR A 92 0.96 11.78 25.22
C TYR A 92 1.12 12.85 24.12
N ALA A 93 0.75 12.54 22.88
CA ALA A 93 0.77 13.50 21.78
C ALA A 93 -0.13 14.74 22.08
N ALA A 94 -1.30 14.52 22.68
CA ALA A 94 -2.21 15.60 23.08
C ALA A 94 -1.63 16.47 24.20
N SER A 95 -0.92 15.89 25.19
CA SER A 95 -0.24 16.65 26.26
C SER A 95 0.89 17.53 25.74
N LEU A 96 1.49 17.17 24.60
CA LEU A 96 2.46 18.01 23.87
C LEU A 96 1.80 19.11 23.04
N GLY A 97 0.47 19.26 23.11
CA GLY A 97 -0.27 20.28 22.36
C GLY A 97 -0.54 19.91 20.90
N LEU A 98 -0.32 18.65 20.49
CA LEU A 98 -0.56 18.22 19.11
C LEU A 98 -2.06 17.95 18.88
N PRO A 99 -2.66 18.52 17.82
CA PRO A 99 -4.04 18.25 17.44
C PRO A 99 -4.13 16.86 16.76
N VAL A 100 -4.20 15.78 17.56
CA VAL A 100 -4.14 14.37 17.14
C VAL A 100 -5.05 14.06 15.95
N SER A 101 -6.31 14.52 15.99
CA SER A 101 -7.27 14.28 14.91
C SER A 101 -6.90 14.98 13.59
N ARG A 102 -6.25 16.15 13.64
CA ARG A 102 -5.74 16.83 12.44
C ARG A 102 -4.52 16.09 11.88
N MET A 103 -3.61 15.63 12.75
CA MET A 103 -2.42 14.90 12.34
C MET A 103 -2.79 13.54 11.70
N ARG A 104 -3.76 12.82 12.25
CA ARG A 104 -4.28 11.60 11.63
C ARG A 104 -4.92 11.85 10.26
N ARG A 105 -5.71 12.89 10.12
CA ARG A 105 -6.30 13.25 8.81
C ARG A 105 -5.23 13.64 7.80
N ALA A 106 -4.22 14.40 8.21
CA ALA A 106 -3.11 14.77 7.35
C ALA A 106 -2.29 13.54 6.91
N ALA A 107 -2.03 12.59 7.83
CA ALA A 107 -1.36 11.34 7.51
C ALA A 107 -2.18 10.49 6.51
N LEU A 108 -3.50 10.38 6.71
CA LEU A 108 -4.39 9.71 5.76
C LEU A 108 -4.40 10.39 4.40
N ALA A 109 -4.43 11.72 4.35
CA ALA A 109 -4.36 12.47 3.09
C ALA A 109 -3.04 12.25 2.36
N ALA A 110 -1.90 12.28 3.05
CA ALA A 110 -0.60 11.97 2.47
C ALA A 110 -0.54 10.53 1.93
N THR A 111 -1.07 9.57 2.69
CA THR A 111 -1.16 8.16 2.25
C THR A 111 -2.03 8.00 1.00
N LEU A 112 -3.18 8.68 0.93
CA LEU A 112 -4.06 8.66 -0.24
C LEU A 112 -3.39 9.30 -1.45
N LEU A 113 -2.69 10.42 -1.29
CA LEU A 113 -1.94 11.08 -2.37
C LEU A 113 -0.82 10.18 -2.94
N LEU A 114 -0.23 9.33 -2.11
CA LEU A 114 0.79 8.38 -2.54
C LEU A 114 0.20 7.11 -3.18
N ALA A 115 -0.83 6.53 -2.55
CA ALA A 115 -1.34 5.23 -2.94
C ALA A 115 -2.37 5.29 -4.09
N ALA A 116 -3.29 6.27 -4.08
CA ALA A 116 -4.38 6.30 -5.04
C ALA A 116 -3.91 6.46 -6.50
N PRO A 117 -3.01 7.40 -6.85
CA PRO A 117 -2.54 7.53 -8.23
C PRO A 117 -1.73 6.31 -8.68
N VAL A 118 -0.90 5.73 -7.82
CA VAL A 118 -0.16 4.50 -8.16
C VAL A 118 -1.14 3.37 -8.46
N THR A 119 -2.13 3.15 -7.61
CA THR A 119 -3.15 2.11 -7.85
C THR A 119 -3.96 2.38 -9.11
N ALA A 120 -4.28 3.63 -9.41
CA ALA A 120 -5.07 3.97 -10.61
C ALA A 120 -4.33 3.62 -11.92
N TYR A 121 -3.02 3.86 -11.98
CA TYR A 121 -2.24 3.65 -13.20
C TYR A 121 -1.55 2.28 -13.28
N CYS A 122 -1.09 1.75 -12.13
CA CYS A 122 -0.34 0.50 -12.06
C CYS A 122 -1.19 -0.70 -11.60
N GLY A 123 -2.45 -0.46 -11.20
CA GLY A 123 -3.28 -1.45 -10.54
C GLY A 123 -2.94 -1.64 -9.06
N PRO A 124 -3.68 -2.51 -8.36
CA PRO A 124 -3.42 -2.86 -6.97
C PRO A 124 -2.16 -3.71 -6.86
N ILE A 125 -1.10 -3.15 -6.27
CA ILE A 125 0.17 -3.86 -6.04
C ILE A 125 0.19 -4.40 -4.60
N ALA A 126 0.18 -5.71 -4.46
CA ALA A 126 0.19 -6.38 -3.17
C ALA A 126 1.60 -6.53 -2.60
N PHE A 127 1.70 -6.62 -1.27
CA PHE A 127 2.89 -6.92 -0.46
C PHE A 127 3.98 -5.84 -0.31
N PRO A 128 4.45 -5.05 -1.30
CA PRO A 128 5.55 -4.09 -1.08
C PRO A 128 5.29 -3.11 0.07
N GLY A 129 4.05 -2.63 0.21
CA GLY A 129 3.65 -1.72 1.30
C GLY A 129 3.75 -2.35 2.69
N LEU A 130 3.66 -3.66 2.79
CA LEU A 130 3.81 -4.41 4.04
C LEU A 130 5.28 -4.78 4.29
N ILE A 131 5.98 -5.22 3.26
CA ILE A 131 7.36 -5.72 3.36
C ILE A 131 8.34 -4.57 3.62
N ALA A 132 8.23 -3.46 2.88
CA ALA A 132 9.19 -2.37 2.94
C ALA A 132 9.38 -1.79 4.35
N PRO A 133 8.34 -1.45 5.14
CA PRO A 133 8.53 -0.95 6.49
C PRO A 133 9.10 -2.02 7.45
N HIS A 134 8.72 -3.27 7.30
CA HIS A 134 9.25 -4.35 8.13
C HIS A 134 10.74 -4.59 7.85
N LEU A 135 11.11 -4.66 6.57
CA LEU A 135 12.50 -4.84 6.16
C LEU A 135 13.37 -3.65 6.59
N THR A 136 12.85 -2.42 6.43
CA THR A 136 13.54 -1.22 6.89
C THR A 136 13.82 -1.24 8.39
N ARG A 137 12.84 -1.62 9.21
CA ARG A 137 13.01 -1.75 10.67
C ARG A 137 14.00 -2.85 11.04
N ALA A 138 13.98 -3.98 10.33
CA ALA A 138 14.93 -5.06 10.54
C ALA A 138 16.38 -4.65 10.23
N LEU A 139 16.58 -3.82 9.21
CA LEU A 139 17.90 -3.35 8.78
C LEU A 139 18.46 -2.23 9.67
N THR A 140 17.61 -1.28 10.09
CA THR A 140 18.09 -0.05 10.72
C THR A 140 17.87 0.04 12.22
N ARG A 141 16.94 -0.79 12.77
CA ARG A 141 16.46 -0.71 14.16
C ARG A 141 16.01 0.71 14.59
N ALA A 142 15.81 1.61 13.62
CA ALA A 142 15.40 2.98 13.88
C ALA A 142 13.92 3.06 14.17
N ALA A 143 13.56 3.70 15.29
CA ALA A 143 12.16 3.96 15.66
C ALA A 143 11.64 5.29 15.07
N SER A 144 12.52 6.26 14.80
CA SER A 144 12.14 7.61 14.34
C SER A 144 11.72 7.63 12.88
N HIS A 145 10.59 8.26 12.58
CA HIS A 145 10.08 8.48 11.23
C HIS A 145 11.01 9.36 10.36
N ARG A 146 11.91 10.11 10.99
CA ARG A 146 12.91 10.89 10.25
C ARG A 146 13.81 10.00 9.39
N VAL A 147 14.16 8.83 9.88
CA VAL A 147 15.01 7.85 9.19
C VAL A 147 14.15 6.83 8.45
N THR A 148 13.08 6.38 9.11
CA THR A 148 12.24 5.29 8.58
C THR A 148 11.50 5.70 7.31
N VAL A 149 10.93 6.91 7.21
CA VAL A 149 10.15 7.32 6.02
C VAL A 149 10.98 7.32 4.74
N PRO A 150 12.16 7.98 4.65
CA PRO A 150 12.95 7.94 3.43
C PRO A 150 13.52 6.55 3.13
N LEU A 151 13.88 5.78 4.14
CA LEU A 151 14.38 4.42 3.93
C LEU A 151 13.30 3.45 3.46
N VAL A 152 12.07 3.54 3.99
CA VAL A 152 10.94 2.75 3.48
C VAL A 152 10.66 3.07 2.01
N ALA A 153 10.76 4.35 1.62
CA ALA A 153 10.59 4.73 0.23
C ALA A 153 11.70 4.12 -0.66
N LEU A 154 12.96 4.16 -0.20
CA LEU A 154 14.08 3.57 -0.94
C LEU A 154 13.96 2.04 -1.04
N VAL A 155 13.71 1.37 0.08
CA VAL A 155 13.53 -0.09 0.12
C VAL A 155 12.33 -0.52 -0.72
N GLY A 156 11.22 0.22 -0.64
CA GLY A 156 10.04 -0.02 -1.48
C GLY A 156 10.34 0.13 -2.97
N ALA A 157 11.10 1.16 -3.36
CA ALA A 157 11.54 1.34 -4.74
C ALA A 157 12.44 0.19 -5.21
N CYS A 158 13.40 -0.24 -4.38
CA CYS A 158 14.26 -1.39 -4.70
C CYS A 158 13.45 -2.68 -4.87
N LEU A 159 12.47 -2.92 -4.00
CA LEU A 159 11.58 -4.09 -4.10
C LEU A 159 10.73 -4.04 -5.38
N ALA A 160 10.19 -2.87 -5.71
CA ALA A 160 9.39 -2.68 -6.92
C ALA A 160 10.23 -2.93 -8.20
N VAL A 161 11.44 -2.36 -8.27
CA VAL A 161 12.35 -2.58 -9.40
C VAL A 161 12.80 -4.04 -9.49
N ALA A 162 13.12 -4.69 -8.36
CA ALA A 162 13.49 -6.09 -8.35
C ALA A 162 12.34 -6.99 -8.83
N ALA A 163 11.11 -6.73 -8.39
CA ALA A 163 9.93 -7.47 -8.85
C ALA A 163 9.68 -7.25 -10.35
N ASP A 164 9.81 -6.01 -10.83
CA ASP A 164 9.65 -5.67 -12.25
C ASP A 164 10.72 -6.33 -13.12
N LEU A 165 11.97 -6.36 -12.66
CA LEU A 165 13.05 -7.10 -13.35
C LEU A 165 12.73 -8.58 -13.49
N VAL A 166 12.20 -9.23 -12.44
CA VAL A 166 11.82 -10.64 -12.48
C VAL A 166 10.68 -10.87 -13.47
N VAL A 167 9.69 -9.99 -13.51
CA VAL A 167 8.56 -10.05 -14.45
C VAL A 167 9.03 -9.93 -15.89
N ASN A 168 10.00 -9.04 -16.16
CA ASN A 168 10.50 -8.73 -17.49
C ASN A 168 11.69 -9.60 -17.93
N LEU A 169 12.09 -10.62 -17.15
CA LEU A 169 13.07 -11.60 -17.61
C LEU A 169 12.55 -12.34 -18.86
N PRO A 170 13.42 -12.76 -19.80
CA PRO A 170 13.02 -13.42 -21.04
C PRO A 170 12.54 -14.86 -20.78
N TRP A 171 11.33 -14.98 -20.22
CA TRP A 171 10.65 -16.26 -20.07
C TRP A 171 10.06 -16.69 -21.41
N GLU A 172 10.53 -17.74 -21.99
CA GLU A 172 10.24 -18.16 -23.38
C GLU A 172 8.74 -18.34 -23.72
N ARG A 173 7.82 -18.45 -22.77
CA ARG A 173 6.38 -18.70 -23.05
C ARG A 173 5.38 -18.22 -21.99
N HIS A 174 5.79 -17.54 -20.93
CA HIS A 174 4.86 -17.21 -19.84
C HIS A 174 5.01 -15.76 -19.42
N PHE A 175 3.90 -15.04 -19.38
CA PHE A 175 3.84 -13.70 -18.77
C PHE A 175 3.64 -13.86 -17.27
N LEU A 176 4.64 -13.52 -16.47
CA LEU A 176 4.50 -13.45 -15.03
C LEU A 176 3.85 -12.11 -14.67
N HIS A 177 2.77 -12.17 -13.89
CA HIS A 177 2.13 -10.96 -13.37
C HIS A 177 2.88 -10.45 -12.15
N LEU A 178 2.95 -9.13 -11.98
CA LEU A 178 3.67 -8.49 -10.88
C LEU A 178 3.18 -8.96 -9.51
N ASN A 179 1.86 -9.12 -9.35
CA ASN A 179 1.27 -9.61 -8.09
C ASN A 179 1.58 -11.07 -7.81
N ALA A 180 1.79 -11.92 -8.83
CA ALA A 180 2.23 -13.30 -8.64
C ALA A 180 3.67 -13.35 -8.09
N VAL A 181 4.59 -12.57 -8.65
CA VAL A 181 5.97 -12.46 -8.16
C VAL A 181 5.99 -11.91 -6.74
N ASN A 182 5.27 -10.81 -6.49
CA ASN A 182 5.17 -10.22 -5.16
C ASN A 182 4.54 -11.18 -4.14
N GLY A 183 3.57 -12.00 -4.53
CA GLY A 183 2.95 -13.02 -3.68
C GLY A 183 3.92 -14.14 -3.32
N LEU A 184 4.63 -14.68 -4.31
CA LEU A 184 5.59 -15.76 -4.12
C LEU A 184 6.77 -15.37 -3.22
N VAL A 185 7.27 -14.15 -3.35
CA VAL A 185 8.38 -13.64 -2.53
C VAL A 185 7.87 -13.03 -1.24
N GLY A 186 6.78 -12.29 -1.30
CA GLY A 186 6.25 -11.51 -0.20
C GLY A 186 5.64 -12.33 0.90
N ALA A 187 4.83 -13.34 0.58
CA ALA A 187 4.16 -14.14 1.59
C ALA A 187 5.14 -14.94 2.48
N PRO A 188 6.13 -15.68 1.93
CA PRO A 188 7.13 -16.35 2.76
C PRO A 188 7.95 -15.38 3.62
N LEU A 189 8.31 -14.22 3.07
CA LEU A 189 9.10 -13.22 3.78
C LEU A 189 8.33 -12.61 4.94
N VAL A 190 7.05 -12.32 4.76
CA VAL A 190 6.17 -11.82 5.85
C VAL A 190 5.98 -12.89 6.92
N ILE A 191 5.74 -14.14 6.53
CA ILE A 191 5.62 -15.27 7.50
C ILE A 191 6.91 -15.40 8.30
N TRP A 192 8.07 -15.39 7.64
CA TRP A 192 9.36 -15.48 8.32
C TRP A 192 9.60 -14.32 9.29
N LEU A 193 9.27 -13.09 8.90
CA LEU A 193 9.37 -11.90 9.75
C LEU A 193 8.46 -12.01 10.99
N LEU A 194 7.23 -12.48 10.83
CA LEU A 194 6.29 -12.65 11.95
C LEU A 194 6.74 -13.73 12.92
N LEU A 195 7.32 -14.84 12.42
CA LEU A 195 7.83 -15.92 13.26
C LEU A 195 9.11 -15.54 14.01
N ARG A 196 9.95 -14.69 13.42
CA ARG A 196 11.22 -14.23 14.03
C ARG A 196 11.02 -13.20 15.15
N HIS A 197 9.89 -12.50 15.18
CA HIS A 197 9.56 -11.50 16.20
C HIS A 197 8.78 -12.08 17.41
N ARG A 198 8.67 -13.39 17.52
CA ARG A 198 8.30 -14.10 18.75
C ARG A 198 9.58 -14.54 19.45
#